data_3ae0bec7519adc4a333d928813f1e219
#
_entry.id   3ae0bec7519adc4a333d928813f1e219
#
_cell.length_a   1.000
_cell.length_b   1.000
_cell.length_c   1.000
_cell.angle_alpha   90.00
_cell.angle_beta   90.00
_cell.angle_gamma   90.00
#
_symmetry.space_group_name_H-M   'P 1'
#
loop_
_entity.id
_entity.type
_entity.pdbx_description
1 polymer ?
#
loop_
_entity_poly.entity_id
_entity_poly.type
_entity_poly.pdbx_seq_one_letter_code
_entity_poly.pdbx_strand_id
1 'polypeptide(L)'
;PAVSLQIKRLEQLLGQTLLVRSGHQLELSRAGQLMFRYARQILTLNDEAVAQFTKHSVSGKIHFGIPSEFATTLLPKIVGRFTQAYPNVTLEVTCALSKQLLSEPERRRYDLILALHDDPVMAGHNLVKEDELVWVTGTDHDAHLQIPLPLIVAPEGCIYRKRGIERLRENHRDWRVVYTIPDLTGIQSAINEGLGVTVLARSTVPENLR
;
A
#
# COMPACT_ATOMS: atom_id res chain seq x y z
N PRO A 1 -27.26 -20.49 -0.35
CA PRO A 1 -28.44 -20.28 -1.23
C PRO A 1 -28.92 -18.82 -1.21
N ALA A 2 -29.02 -18.16 -0.05
CA ALA A 2 -29.55 -16.79 0.08
C ALA A 2 -28.73 -15.73 -0.69
N VAL A 3 -27.41 -15.74 -0.55
CA VAL A 3 -26.50 -14.77 -1.22
C VAL A 3 -26.62 -14.90 -2.73
N SER A 4 -26.62 -16.11 -3.27
CA SER A 4 -26.74 -16.34 -4.71
C SER A 4 -28.08 -15.84 -5.30
N LEU A 5 -29.15 -15.93 -4.50
CA LEU A 5 -30.46 -15.41 -4.90
C LEU A 5 -30.49 -13.89 -4.93
N GLN A 6 -29.86 -13.23 -3.95
CA GLN A 6 -29.77 -11.77 -3.91
C GLN A 6 -28.90 -11.23 -5.06
N ILE A 7 -27.81 -11.89 -5.37
CA ILE A 7 -26.97 -11.51 -6.52
C ILE A 7 -27.77 -11.64 -7.83
N LYS A 8 -28.50 -12.74 -8.04
CA LYS A 8 -29.34 -12.90 -9.22
C LYS A 8 -30.43 -11.81 -9.33
N ARG A 9 -31.05 -11.43 -8.20
CA ARG A 9 -32.03 -10.32 -8.19
C ARG A 9 -31.37 -9.00 -8.59
N LEU A 10 -30.16 -8.74 -8.09
CA LEU A 10 -29.40 -7.55 -8.45
C LEU A 10 -29.02 -7.55 -9.93
N GLU A 11 -28.57 -8.67 -10.48
CA GLU A 11 -28.29 -8.86 -11.90
C GLU A 11 -29.53 -8.59 -12.77
N GLN A 12 -30.69 -9.10 -12.38
CA GLN A 12 -31.95 -8.84 -13.05
C GLN A 12 -32.33 -7.35 -13.04
N LEU A 13 -32.16 -6.69 -11.90
CA LEU A 13 -32.46 -5.27 -11.72
C LEU A 13 -31.56 -4.38 -12.59
N LEU A 14 -30.28 -4.75 -12.72
CA LEU A 14 -29.29 -4.01 -13.49
C LEU A 14 -29.26 -4.40 -14.97
N GLY A 15 -29.88 -5.50 -15.36
CA GLY A 15 -29.82 -6.06 -16.73
C GLY A 15 -28.38 -6.48 -17.10
N GLN A 16 -27.52 -6.78 -16.11
CA GLN A 16 -26.11 -7.09 -16.30
C GLN A 16 -25.70 -8.29 -15.48
N THR A 17 -24.88 -9.17 -16.04
CA THR A 17 -24.25 -10.27 -15.31
C THR A 17 -23.08 -9.74 -14.50
N LEU A 18 -23.09 -9.94 -13.18
CA LEU A 18 -22.04 -9.48 -12.28
C LEU A 18 -20.98 -10.56 -12.00
N LEU A 19 -21.39 -11.83 -12.02
CA LEU A 19 -20.51 -12.97 -11.75
C LEU A 19 -20.46 -13.91 -12.96
N VAL A 20 -19.26 -14.28 -13.37
CA VAL A 20 -18.99 -15.24 -14.45
C VAL A 20 -18.23 -16.44 -13.91
N ARG A 21 -18.44 -17.61 -14.51
CA ARG A 21 -17.64 -18.80 -14.19
C ARG A 21 -16.42 -18.85 -15.09
N SER A 22 -15.24 -18.90 -14.46
CA SER A 22 -13.97 -19.18 -15.11
C SER A 22 -13.45 -20.53 -14.59
N GLY A 23 -13.72 -21.60 -15.33
CA GLY A 23 -13.46 -22.96 -14.89
C GLY A 23 -14.28 -23.33 -13.63
N HIS A 24 -13.59 -23.66 -12.54
CA HIS A 24 -14.22 -24.00 -11.25
C HIS A 24 -14.37 -22.80 -10.30
N GLN A 25 -13.93 -21.62 -10.69
CA GLN A 25 -13.97 -20.41 -9.85
C GLN A 25 -15.05 -19.44 -10.35
N LEU A 26 -15.57 -18.64 -9.42
CA LEU A 26 -16.48 -17.55 -9.68
C LEU A 26 -15.68 -16.25 -9.71
N GLU A 27 -15.78 -15.51 -10.80
CA GLU A 27 -15.06 -14.25 -10.99
C GLU A 27 -16.04 -13.10 -11.24
N LEU A 28 -15.60 -11.88 -10.93
CA LEU A 28 -16.38 -10.69 -11.27
C LEU A 28 -16.27 -10.37 -12.75
N SER A 29 -17.41 -10.19 -13.41
CA SER A 29 -17.46 -9.60 -14.76
C SER A 29 -16.99 -8.13 -14.73
N ARG A 30 -16.85 -7.49 -15.89
CA ARG A 30 -16.57 -6.04 -15.96
C ARG A 30 -17.65 -5.22 -15.24
N ALA A 31 -18.92 -5.58 -15.40
CA ALA A 31 -20.04 -4.96 -14.68
C ALA A 31 -19.98 -5.28 -13.19
N GLY A 32 -19.58 -6.52 -12.83
CA GLY A 32 -19.36 -6.94 -11.46
C GLY A 32 -18.28 -6.14 -10.76
N GLN A 33 -17.14 -5.89 -11.41
CA GLN A 33 -16.06 -5.07 -10.85
C GLN A 33 -16.53 -3.62 -10.63
N LEU A 34 -17.29 -3.06 -11.53
CA LEU A 34 -17.87 -1.74 -11.39
C LEU A 34 -18.85 -1.71 -10.20
N MET A 35 -19.79 -2.67 -10.16
CA MET A 35 -20.76 -2.76 -9.07
C MET A 35 -20.10 -2.99 -7.71
N PHE A 36 -19.07 -3.80 -7.65
CA PHE A 36 -18.31 -4.05 -6.42
C PHE A 36 -17.70 -2.77 -5.84
N ARG A 37 -17.14 -1.89 -6.69
CA ARG A 37 -16.61 -0.59 -6.26
C ARG A 37 -17.70 0.30 -5.67
N TYR A 38 -18.85 0.40 -6.35
CA TYR A 38 -19.99 1.19 -5.82
C TYR A 38 -20.61 0.56 -4.59
N ALA A 39 -20.75 -0.76 -4.53
CA ALA A 39 -21.27 -1.44 -3.35
C ALA A 39 -20.39 -1.17 -2.11
N ARG A 40 -19.08 -1.19 -2.25
CA ARG A 40 -18.16 -0.82 -1.15
C ARG A 40 -18.38 0.62 -0.69
N GLN A 41 -18.54 1.57 -1.61
CA GLN A 41 -18.78 2.97 -1.26
C GLN A 41 -20.13 3.15 -0.54
N ILE A 42 -21.18 2.48 -1.02
CA ILE A 42 -22.52 2.52 -0.40
C ILE A 42 -22.46 1.94 1.02
N LEU A 43 -21.82 0.79 1.21
CA LEU A 43 -21.67 0.18 2.52
C LEU A 43 -20.87 1.07 3.46
N THR A 44 -19.77 1.67 3.02
CA THR A 44 -19.01 2.63 3.83
C THR A 44 -19.88 3.81 4.27
N LEU A 45 -20.64 4.40 3.35
CA LEU A 45 -21.54 5.52 3.68
C LEU A 45 -22.68 5.11 4.62
N ASN A 46 -23.19 3.89 4.45
CA ASN A 46 -24.20 3.33 5.37
C ASN A 46 -23.60 3.16 6.79
N ASP A 47 -22.41 2.62 6.91
CA ASP A 47 -21.74 2.42 8.18
C ASP A 47 -21.41 3.75 8.86
N GLU A 48 -20.98 4.75 8.09
CA GLU A 48 -20.81 6.13 8.57
C GLU A 48 -22.12 6.72 9.08
N ALA A 49 -23.22 6.54 8.35
CA ALA A 49 -24.54 7.02 8.76
C ALA A 49 -25.01 6.31 10.04
N VAL A 50 -24.90 4.98 10.13
CA VAL A 50 -25.27 4.21 11.32
C VAL A 50 -24.44 4.64 12.53
N ALA A 51 -23.15 4.90 12.36
CA ALA A 51 -22.26 5.37 13.42
C ALA A 51 -22.71 6.71 14.03
N GLN A 52 -23.28 7.61 13.22
CA GLN A 52 -23.83 8.88 13.71
C GLN A 52 -25.06 8.71 14.64
N PHE A 53 -25.82 7.64 14.45
CA PHE A 53 -27.05 7.39 15.23
C PHE A 53 -26.84 6.41 16.39
N THR A 54 -25.79 5.59 16.33
CA THR A 54 -25.44 4.70 17.44
C THR A 54 -24.65 5.49 18.48
N LYS A 55 -25.29 5.78 19.62
CA LYS A 55 -24.72 6.52 20.76
C LYS A 55 -23.54 5.81 21.47
N HIS A 56 -23.01 4.74 20.94
CA HIS A 56 -21.79 4.13 21.43
C HIS A 56 -20.61 4.89 20.79
N SER A 57 -20.18 5.96 21.45
CA SER A 57 -18.93 6.64 21.08
C SER A 57 -17.80 5.64 21.28
N VAL A 58 -17.41 4.98 20.19
CA VAL A 58 -16.17 4.22 20.17
C VAL A 58 -15.05 5.19 20.54
N SER A 59 -14.36 4.91 21.63
CA SER A 59 -13.27 5.74 22.12
C SER A 59 -12.09 4.85 22.51
N GLY A 60 -10.91 5.41 22.47
CA GLY A 60 -9.69 4.69 22.81
C GLY A 60 -8.50 5.12 21.95
N LYS A 61 -7.46 4.30 21.97
CA LYS A 61 -6.26 4.48 21.14
C LYS A 61 -6.08 3.28 20.24
N ILE A 62 -5.61 3.54 19.02
CA ILE A 62 -5.14 2.54 18.07
C ILE A 62 -3.68 2.83 17.78
N HIS A 63 -2.81 1.87 18.04
CA HIS A 63 -1.41 1.92 17.67
C HIS A 63 -1.21 1.26 16.30
N PHE A 64 -0.88 2.08 15.30
CA PHE A 64 -0.75 1.64 13.93
C PHE A 64 0.70 1.71 13.45
N GLY A 65 1.26 0.55 13.08
CA GLY A 65 2.58 0.44 12.47
C GLY A 65 2.49 0.47 10.95
N ILE A 66 3.29 1.32 10.27
CA ILE A 66 3.23 1.49 8.81
C ILE A 66 4.59 1.94 8.26
N PRO A 67 5.03 1.47 7.07
CA PRO A 67 6.20 2.03 6.40
C PRO A 67 6.01 3.49 6.00
N SER A 68 7.09 4.28 6.06
CA SER A 68 7.05 5.74 5.90
C SER A 68 6.45 6.21 4.58
N GLU A 69 6.69 5.47 3.48
CA GLU A 69 6.14 5.79 2.18
C GLU A 69 4.61 5.74 2.13
N PHE A 70 3.99 4.80 2.83
CA PHE A 70 2.53 4.72 2.92
C PHE A 70 1.96 5.71 3.93
N ALA A 71 2.72 6.01 4.99
CA ALA A 71 2.34 7.05 5.94
C ALA A 71 2.23 8.42 5.27
N THR A 72 3.10 8.71 4.31
CA THR A 72 3.10 9.98 3.58
C THR A 72 2.04 10.04 2.49
N THR A 73 1.87 8.95 1.71
CA THR A 73 1.04 8.97 0.50
C THR A 73 -0.40 8.53 0.73
N LEU A 74 -0.61 7.53 1.58
CA LEU A 74 -1.90 6.86 1.78
C LEU A 74 -2.63 7.34 3.05
N LEU A 75 -1.89 7.44 4.14
CA LEU A 75 -2.47 7.62 5.47
C LEU A 75 -3.27 8.93 5.64
N PRO A 76 -2.84 10.10 5.13
CA PRO A 76 -3.61 11.33 5.31
C PRO A 76 -5.03 11.25 4.75
N LYS A 77 -5.22 10.54 3.63
CA LYS A 77 -6.54 10.34 3.00
C LYS A 77 -7.45 9.43 3.84
N ILE A 78 -6.85 8.44 4.52
CA ILE A 78 -7.59 7.49 5.36
C ILE A 78 -7.91 8.11 6.72
N VAL A 79 -6.92 8.76 7.34
CA VAL A 79 -7.05 9.35 8.68
C VAL A 79 -8.13 10.45 8.70
N GLY A 80 -8.18 11.30 7.67
CA GLY A 80 -9.20 12.35 7.60
C GLY A 80 -10.63 11.80 7.66
N ARG A 81 -10.92 10.70 6.97
CA ARG A 81 -12.23 10.04 7.03
C ARG A 81 -12.44 9.29 8.35
N PHE A 82 -11.42 8.62 8.84
CA PHE A 82 -11.48 7.86 10.07
C PHE A 82 -11.76 8.77 11.28
N THR A 83 -11.07 9.89 11.41
CA THR A 83 -11.26 10.85 12.53
C THR A 83 -12.62 11.53 12.49
N GLN A 84 -13.20 11.74 11.30
CA GLN A 84 -14.57 12.23 11.16
C GLN A 84 -15.60 11.20 11.64
N ALA A 85 -15.38 9.92 11.30
CA ALA A 85 -16.28 8.85 11.70
C ALA A 85 -16.14 8.47 13.19
N TYR A 86 -14.92 8.59 13.75
CA TYR A 86 -14.59 8.17 15.11
C TYR A 86 -13.81 9.26 15.87
N PRO A 87 -14.47 10.38 16.21
CA PRO A 87 -13.80 11.56 16.78
C PRO A 87 -13.16 11.33 18.16
N ASN A 88 -13.59 10.29 18.87
CA ASN A 88 -13.07 9.94 20.20
C ASN A 88 -12.00 8.85 20.17
N VAL A 89 -11.56 8.44 18.98
CA VAL A 89 -10.45 7.48 18.80
C VAL A 89 -9.17 8.23 18.44
N THR A 90 -8.13 8.02 19.23
CA THR A 90 -6.78 8.52 18.92
C THR A 90 -6.02 7.49 18.09
N LEU A 91 -5.49 7.91 16.94
CA LEU A 91 -4.62 7.09 16.12
C LEU A 91 -3.16 7.50 16.36
N GLU A 92 -2.38 6.60 16.98
CA GLU A 92 -0.93 6.75 17.15
C GLU A 92 -0.22 5.97 16.04
N VAL A 93 0.54 6.68 15.19
CA VAL A 93 1.20 6.07 14.03
C VAL A 93 2.70 5.97 14.28
N THR A 94 3.25 4.78 14.11
CA THR A 94 4.70 4.54 14.13
C THR A 94 5.18 4.16 12.73
N CYS A 95 6.13 4.94 12.22
CA CYS A 95 6.76 4.66 10.93
C CYS A 95 8.05 3.85 11.14
N ALA A 96 8.12 2.65 10.55
CA ALA A 96 9.31 1.81 10.59
C ALA A 96 9.34 0.85 9.39
N LEU A 97 10.49 0.22 9.15
CA LEU A 97 10.59 -0.82 8.12
C LEU A 97 9.70 -2.02 8.45
N SER A 98 9.10 -2.63 7.43
CA SER A 98 8.23 -3.80 7.60
C SER A 98 8.87 -4.92 8.42
N LYS A 99 10.18 -5.16 8.25
CA LYS A 99 10.93 -6.13 9.05
C LYS A 99 10.92 -5.81 10.54
N GLN A 100 11.01 -4.53 10.90
CA GLN A 100 10.98 -4.09 12.30
C GLN A 100 9.57 -4.21 12.87
N LEU A 101 8.55 -3.72 12.14
CA LEU A 101 7.15 -3.78 12.55
C LEU A 101 6.67 -5.22 12.82
N LEU A 102 7.15 -6.18 12.01
CA LEU A 102 6.77 -7.59 12.10
C LEU A 102 7.65 -8.41 13.07
N SER A 103 8.74 -7.83 13.60
CA SER A 103 9.64 -8.52 14.52
C SER A 103 9.01 -8.69 15.91
N GLU A 104 9.27 -9.81 16.55
CA GLU A 104 8.96 -9.99 17.96
C GLU A 104 10.08 -9.36 18.85
N PRO A 105 9.78 -8.61 19.91
CA PRO A 105 8.45 -8.34 20.50
C PRO A 105 7.73 -7.11 19.93
N GLU A 106 8.32 -6.37 18.99
CA GLU A 106 7.79 -5.09 18.48
C GLU A 106 6.38 -5.22 17.93
N ARG A 107 6.09 -6.32 17.20
CA ARG A 107 4.77 -6.61 16.63
C ARG A 107 3.62 -6.53 17.66
N ARG A 108 3.89 -6.87 18.92
CA ARG A 108 2.87 -6.87 19.99
C ARG A 108 2.50 -5.47 20.48
N ARG A 109 3.23 -4.45 20.05
CA ARG A 109 2.98 -3.05 20.43
C ARG A 109 1.93 -2.38 19.58
N TYR A 110 1.52 -3.02 18.47
CA TYR A 110 0.59 -2.47 17.51
C TYR A 110 -0.71 -3.24 17.50
N ASP A 111 -1.82 -2.50 17.42
CA ASP A 111 -3.15 -3.07 17.20
C ASP A 111 -3.34 -3.41 15.72
N LEU A 112 -2.71 -2.64 14.83
CA LEU A 112 -2.73 -2.84 13.39
C LEU A 112 -1.34 -2.57 12.79
N ILE A 113 -0.93 -3.40 11.84
CA ILE A 113 0.30 -3.20 11.07
C ILE A 113 -0.04 -3.29 9.58
N LEU A 114 0.34 -2.26 8.81
CA LEU A 114 0.52 -2.39 7.37
C LEU A 114 1.99 -2.69 7.12
N ALA A 115 2.26 -3.73 6.35
CA ALA A 115 3.64 -4.12 6.05
C ALA A 115 3.76 -4.58 4.59
N LEU A 116 4.96 -4.44 4.05
CA LEU A 116 5.32 -5.02 2.77
C LEU A 116 5.73 -6.48 2.96
N HIS A 117 5.32 -7.30 2.02
CA HIS A 117 5.76 -8.69 1.93
C HIS A 117 6.23 -8.99 0.51
N ASP A 118 7.25 -9.81 0.37
CA ASP A 118 7.81 -10.17 -0.94
C ASP A 118 7.12 -11.39 -1.57
N ASP A 119 6.22 -12.04 -0.85
CA ASP A 119 5.40 -13.14 -1.34
C ASP A 119 3.91 -12.89 -1.03
N PRO A 120 3.07 -12.62 -2.04
CA PRO A 120 1.64 -12.38 -1.85
C PRO A 120 0.91 -13.61 -1.31
N VAL A 121 1.39 -14.83 -1.57
CA VAL A 121 0.77 -16.07 -1.06
C VAL A 121 0.86 -16.14 0.45
N MET A 122 1.97 -15.68 1.03
CA MET A 122 2.17 -15.63 2.49
C MET A 122 1.30 -14.59 3.18
N ALA A 123 0.87 -13.54 2.46
CA ALA A 123 -0.08 -12.55 2.99
C ALA A 123 -1.50 -13.11 3.13
N GLY A 124 -1.87 -14.09 2.29
CA GLY A 124 -3.17 -14.78 2.32
C GLY A 124 -4.35 -13.79 2.30
N HIS A 125 -5.30 -13.97 3.22
CA HIS A 125 -6.48 -13.10 3.33
C HIS A 125 -6.17 -11.67 3.80
N ASN A 126 -4.97 -11.41 4.29
CA ASN A 126 -4.54 -10.09 4.74
C ASN A 126 -3.92 -9.25 3.63
N LEU A 127 -3.85 -9.78 2.39
CA LEU A 127 -3.34 -9.04 1.25
C LEU A 127 -4.28 -7.85 0.94
N VAL A 128 -3.75 -6.64 1.09
CA VAL A 128 -4.49 -5.41 0.80
C VAL A 128 -4.35 -5.03 -0.67
N LYS A 129 -3.14 -5.11 -1.20
CA LYS A 129 -2.82 -4.73 -2.57
C LYS A 129 -1.49 -5.35 -3.02
N GLU A 130 -1.41 -5.75 -4.27
CA GLU A 130 -0.15 -6.00 -4.96
C GLU A 130 0.30 -4.73 -5.67
N ASP A 131 1.61 -4.47 -5.67
CA ASP A 131 2.20 -3.33 -6.33
C ASP A 131 3.49 -3.72 -7.05
N GLU A 132 3.75 -3.06 -8.17
CA GLU A 132 4.94 -3.29 -8.96
C GLU A 132 6.09 -2.42 -8.45
N LEU A 133 7.31 -2.99 -8.36
CA LEU A 133 8.51 -2.22 -8.06
C LEU A 133 9.09 -1.64 -9.34
N VAL A 134 9.41 -0.36 -9.30
CA VAL A 134 9.98 0.38 -10.43
C VAL A 134 11.25 1.10 -10.03
N TRP A 135 12.19 1.21 -10.97
CA TRP A 135 13.34 2.09 -10.82
C TRP A 135 12.92 3.53 -10.97
N VAL A 136 13.46 4.38 -10.10
CA VAL A 136 13.11 5.81 -10.04
C VAL A 136 14.37 6.66 -10.09
N THR A 137 14.35 7.68 -10.95
CA THR A 137 15.41 8.67 -11.12
C THR A 137 14.83 10.08 -11.22
N GLY A 138 15.66 11.08 -11.10
CA GLY A 138 15.26 12.47 -11.37
C GLY A 138 15.03 12.72 -12.86
N THR A 139 14.16 13.68 -13.17
CA THR A 139 13.87 14.07 -14.56
C THR A 139 15.04 14.79 -15.22
N ASP A 140 15.81 15.55 -14.44
CA ASP A 140 16.83 16.47 -14.92
C ASP A 140 18.26 15.92 -14.78
N HIS A 141 18.39 14.65 -14.38
CA HIS A 141 19.69 14.02 -14.12
C HIS A 141 19.82 12.65 -14.78
N ASP A 142 21.03 12.33 -15.21
CA ASP A 142 21.37 11.07 -15.86
C ASP A 142 22.09 10.08 -14.95
N ALA A 143 21.81 10.11 -13.65
CA ALA A 143 22.39 9.19 -12.67
C ALA A 143 22.19 7.71 -13.04
N HIS A 144 21.09 7.38 -13.70
CA HIS A 144 20.75 6.03 -14.17
C HIS A 144 21.68 5.50 -15.26
N LEU A 145 22.47 6.36 -15.95
CA LEU A 145 23.45 5.98 -16.97
C LEU A 145 24.85 5.72 -16.40
N GLN A 146 25.11 6.08 -15.15
CA GLN A 146 26.42 5.92 -14.53
C GLN A 146 26.77 4.43 -14.28
N ILE A 147 28.09 4.15 -14.35
CA ILE A 147 28.67 2.85 -14.04
C ILE A 147 29.85 3.08 -13.06
N PRO A 148 29.82 2.51 -11.84
CA PRO A 148 28.73 1.73 -11.23
C PRO A 148 27.48 2.59 -10.94
N LEU A 149 26.29 1.97 -11.00
CA LEU A 149 25.00 2.65 -10.78
C LEU A 149 24.94 3.19 -9.33
N PRO A 150 24.76 4.52 -9.13
CA PRO A 150 24.64 5.08 -7.77
C PRO A 150 23.26 4.80 -7.20
N LEU A 151 23.20 4.12 -6.05
CA LEU A 151 21.96 3.78 -5.37
C LEU A 151 21.70 4.66 -4.15
N ILE A 152 20.49 5.18 -4.07
CA ILE A 152 19.89 5.77 -2.88
C ILE A 152 18.94 4.73 -2.30
N VAL A 153 19.16 4.30 -1.07
CA VAL A 153 18.44 3.16 -0.49
C VAL A 153 18.02 3.42 0.95
N ALA A 154 16.98 2.73 1.38
CA ALA A 154 16.67 2.62 2.80
C ALA A 154 17.69 1.72 3.53
N PRO A 155 17.73 1.74 4.88
CA PRO A 155 18.58 0.85 5.66
C PRO A 155 18.37 -0.62 5.37
N GLU A 156 19.27 -1.46 5.85
CA GLU A 156 19.16 -2.91 5.74
C GLU A 156 17.86 -3.43 6.37
N GLY A 157 17.23 -4.40 5.69
CA GLY A 157 15.91 -4.91 6.04
C GLY A 157 14.77 -4.28 5.23
N CYS A 158 15.05 -3.27 4.40
CA CYS A 158 14.08 -2.76 3.44
C CYS A 158 13.90 -3.74 2.26
N ILE A 159 12.66 -4.07 1.96
CA ILE A 159 12.28 -4.95 0.84
C ILE A 159 12.71 -4.35 -0.51
N TYR A 160 12.52 -3.06 -0.72
CA TYR A 160 12.89 -2.39 -1.97
C TYR A 160 14.41 -2.45 -2.21
N ARG A 161 15.22 -2.18 -1.17
CA ARG A 161 16.67 -2.33 -1.24
C ARG A 161 17.08 -3.76 -1.61
N LYS A 162 16.50 -4.76 -0.94
CA LYS A 162 16.76 -6.17 -1.20
C LYS A 162 16.47 -6.52 -2.66
N ARG A 163 15.25 -6.27 -3.11
CA ARG A 163 14.78 -6.59 -4.47
C ARG A 163 15.55 -5.83 -5.56
N GLY A 164 15.84 -4.54 -5.34
CA GLY A 164 16.63 -3.75 -6.27
C GLY A 164 18.04 -4.30 -6.44
N ILE A 165 18.73 -4.63 -5.35
CA ILE A 165 20.08 -5.21 -5.40
C ILE A 165 20.06 -6.60 -6.03
N GLU A 166 19.11 -7.45 -5.70
CA GLU A 166 18.94 -8.76 -6.33
C GLU A 166 18.80 -8.63 -7.85
N ARG A 167 17.95 -7.69 -8.31
CA ARG A 167 17.73 -7.44 -9.74
C ARG A 167 18.97 -6.94 -10.46
N LEU A 168 19.79 -6.11 -9.82
CA LEU A 168 21.07 -5.66 -10.39
C LEU A 168 22.08 -6.81 -10.50
N ARG A 169 22.14 -7.68 -9.51
CA ARG A 169 23.00 -8.89 -9.55
C ARG A 169 22.59 -9.84 -10.69
N GLU A 170 21.29 -10.11 -10.83
CA GLU A 170 20.76 -10.94 -11.92
C GLU A 170 21.10 -10.39 -13.31
N ASN A 171 21.16 -9.07 -13.46
CA ASN A 171 21.49 -8.40 -14.71
C ASN A 171 22.99 -8.03 -14.84
N HIS A 172 23.84 -8.53 -13.94
CA HIS A 172 25.30 -8.28 -13.95
C HIS A 172 25.65 -6.78 -14.05
N ARG A 173 24.83 -5.92 -13.45
CA ARG A 173 25.04 -4.46 -13.46
C ARG A 173 25.76 -4.03 -12.20
N ASP A 174 26.92 -3.37 -12.36
CA ASP A 174 27.68 -2.82 -11.24
C ASP A 174 26.91 -1.67 -10.58
N TRP A 175 26.98 -1.64 -9.27
CA TRP A 175 26.30 -0.64 -8.45
C TRP A 175 27.11 -0.26 -7.21
N ARG A 176 26.83 0.89 -6.63
CA ARG A 176 27.35 1.33 -5.33
C ARG A 176 26.26 2.07 -4.56
N VAL A 177 26.19 1.89 -3.26
CA VAL A 177 25.32 2.70 -2.40
C VAL A 177 26.03 4.04 -2.17
N VAL A 178 25.38 5.13 -2.55
CA VAL A 178 25.88 6.50 -2.36
C VAL A 178 25.21 7.20 -1.22
N TYR A 179 23.97 6.81 -0.89
CA TYR A 179 23.19 7.41 0.20
C TYR A 179 22.25 6.40 0.83
N THR A 180 22.16 6.43 2.15
CA THR A 180 21.22 5.58 2.93
C THR A 180 20.39 6.46 3.84
N ILE A 181 19.05 6.41 3.66
CA ILE A 181 18.12 7.20 4.44
C ILE A 181 16.80 6.43 4.62
N PRO A 182 16.17 6.45 5.82
CA PRO A 182 15.02 5.61 6.12
C PRO A 182 13.67 6.15 5.60
N ASP A 183 13.59 7.42 5.24
CA ASP A 183 12.33 8.06 4.87
C ASP A 183 12.24 8.42 3.38
N LEU A 184 11.00 8.42 2.87
CA LEU A 184 10.72 8.68 1.46
C LEU A 184 11.09 10.11 1.05
N THR A 185 10.88 11.09 1.93
CA THR A 185 11.13 12.51 1.61
C THR A 185 12.62 12.75 1.36
N GLY A 186 13.47 12.16 2.21
CA GLY A 186 14.93 12.23 2.03
C GLY A 186 15.39 11.50 0.77
N ILE A 187 14.77 10.35 0.41
CA ILE A 187 15.03 9.66 -0.86
C ILE A 187 14.66 10.56 -2.04
N GLN A 188 13.48 11.19 -2.01
CA GLN A 188 13.03 12.10 -3.06
C GLN A 188 13.96 13.29 -3.25
N SER A 189 14.36 13.94 -2.15
CA SER A 189 15.29 15.08 -2.19
C SER A 189 16.63 14.67 -2.82
N ALA A 190 17.18 13.53 -2.42
CA ALA A 190 18.44 13.02 -2.95
C ALA A 190 18.36 12.69 -4.46
N ILE A 191 17.22 12.18 -4.93
CA ILE A 191 16.99 11.91 -6.36
C ILE A 191 16.88 13.23 -7.14
N ASN A 192 16.16 14.21 -6.62
CA ASN A 192 16.01 15.53 -7.26
C ASN A 192 17.35 16.25 -7.40
N GLU A 193 18.29 16.04 -6.47
CA GLU A 193 19.66 16.55 -6.55
C GLU A 193 20.59 15.69 -7.43
N GLY A 194 20.06 14.64 -8.07
CA GLY A 194 20.82 13.80 -8.99
C GLY A 194 21.84 12.87 -8.33
N LEU A 195 21.72 12.60 -7.01
CA LEU A 195 22.69 11.76 -6.30
C LEU A 195 22.67 10.31 -6.79
N GLY A 196 21.55 9.82 -7.31
CA GLY A 196 21.45 8.44 -7.76
C GLY A 196 20.03 8.02 -8.13
N VAL A 197 19.82 6.71 -8.11
CA VAL A 197 18.52 6.07 -8.39
C VAL A 197 18.06 5.24 -7.20
N THR A 198 16.77 4.96 -7.15
CA THR A 198 16.17 4.09 -6.14
C THR A 198 15.17 3.13 -6.74
N VAL A 199 14.62 2.24 -5.91
CA VAL A 199 13.48 1.38 -6.23
C VAL A 199 12.34 1.72 -5.30
N LEU A 200 11.15 1.96 -5.84
CA LEU A 200 9.92 2.24 -5.10
C LEU A 200 8.77 1.39 -5.64
N ALA A 201 7.72 1.23 -4.84
CA ALA A 201 6.44 0.76 -5.35
C ALA A 201 5.85 1.82 -6.29
N ARG A 202 5.32 1.39 -7.44
CA ARG A 202 4.77 2.29 -8.47
C ARG A 202 3.77 3.29 -7.89
N SER A 203 2.91 2.86 -6.98
CA SER A 203 1.90 3.73 -6.37
C SER A 203 2.46 4.76 -5.38
N THR A 204 3.73 4.66 -5.01
CA THR A 204 4.39 5.61 -4.09
C THR A 204 5.38 6.52 -4.81
N VAL A 205 5.55 6.36 -6.13
CA VAL A 205 6.42 7.24 -6.92
C VAL A 205 5.78 8.63 -7.00
N PRO A 206 6.50 9.68 -6.59
CA PRO A 206 6.03 11.05 -6.72
C PRO A 206 5.91 11.48 -8.18
N GLU A 207 4.97 12.40 -8.45
CA GLU A 207 4.68 12.88 -9.81
C GLU A 207 5.86 13.60 -10.49
N ASN A 208 6.76 14.16 -9.70
CA ASN A 208 7.95 14.89 -10.17
C ASN A 208 9.17 13.98 -10.43
N LEU A 209 9.03 12.67 -10.30
CA LEU A 209 10.07 11.67 -10.59
C LEU A 209 9.66 10.74 -11.73
N ARG A 210 10.64 10.09 -12.33
CA ARG A 210 10.44 9.13 -13.46
C ARG A 210 11.18 7.80 -13.24
#